data_706cd7bae9863a29f9ec073ce912a7a1
#
_entry.id   706cd7bae9863a29f9ec073ce912a7a1
#
_cell.length_a   1.000
_cell.length_b   1.000
_cell.length_c   1.000
_cell.angle_alpha   90.00
_cell.angle_beta   90.00
_cell.angle_gamma   90.00
#
_symmetry.space_group_name_H-M   'P 1'
#
loop_
_entity.id
_entity.type
_entity.pdbx_description
1 polymer ?
#
loop_
_entity_poly.entity_id
_entity_poly.type
_entity_poly.pdbx_seq_one_letter_code
_entity_poly.pdbx_strand_id
1 'polypeptide(L)'
;MTAEPTPQNAPPAPPWPPRHGPGHGPAYGPGHGPAYGPAHEAALREAEDAEFRRRPLGRRLFAPLATLAGVAAAFAYVGAVDPNEPGHYPVCPLLRFTGLYCPGCGGLRSAHAVAHGDLAGALGANALAVAGYAVCAVLMAVWLVHAVRSTPTRLAARPAVWWALGALTALFAVIRNLPFGSFLAP
;
A
#
# COMPACT_ATOMS: atom_id res chain seq x y z
N MET A 1 -29.99 -24.44 51.83
CA MET A 1 -28.84 -25.32 52.13
C MET A 1 -28.30 -25.74 50.76
N THR A 2 -27.37 -25.00 50.24
CA THR A 2 -26.63 -25.29 49.00
C THR A 2 -25.32 -25.96 49.38
N ALA A 3 -25.17 -27.23 49.01
CA ALA A 3 -23.99 -28.02 49.29
C ALA A 3 -22.80 -27.50 48.44
N GLU A 4 -21.70 -27.09 49.10
CA GLU A 4 -20.43 -26.82 48.43
C GLU A 4 -19.91 -28.08 47.77
N PRO A 5 -19.39 -28.02 46.54
CA PRO A 5 -18.75 -29.17 45.92
C PRO A 5 -17.41 -29.47 46.57
N THR A 6 -17.25 -30.72 46.99
CA THR A 6 -16.02 -31.26 47.57
C THR A 6 -14.85 -31.23 46.55
N PRO A 7 -13.59 -30.99 46.99
CA PRO A 7 -12.42 -30.78 46.11
C PRO A 7 -11.87 -32.03 45.41
N GLN A 8 -12.60 -33.11 45.33
CA GLN A 8 -12.12 -34.40 44.78
C GLN A 8 -12.31 -34.60 43.27
N ASN A 9 -12.93 -33.66 42.54
CA ASN A 9 -13.19 -33.78 41.11
C ASN A 9 -12.55 -32.65 40.26
N ALA A 10 -11.43 -32.09 40.72
CA ALA A 10 -10.68 -31.17 39.85
C ALA A 10 -9.90 -31.99 38.81
N PRO A 11 -9.96 -31.61 37.51
CA PRO A 11 -9.15 -32.24 36.47
C PRO A 11 -7.68 -32.07 36.80
N PRO A 12 -6.82 -33.08 36.48
CA PRO A 12 -5.39 -32.97 36.73
C PRO A 12 -4.83 -31.72 36.06
N ALA A 13 -4.06 -30.93 36.81
CA ALA A 13 -3.38 -29.76 36.28
C ALA A 13 -2.49 -30.15 35.09
N PRO A 14 -2.45 -29.36 34.00
CA PRO A 14 -1.57 -29.65 32.89
C PRO A 14 -0.12 -29.70 33.33
N PRO A 15 0.71 -30.61 32.78
CA PRO A 15 2.12 -30.71 33.16
C PRO A 15 2.82 -29.39 32.82
N TRP A 16 3.13 -28.61 33.86
CA TRP A 16 3.95 -27.43 33.74
C TRP A 16 5.36 -27.83 33.33
N PRO A 17 6.02 -27.09 32.43
CA PRO A 17 7.42 -27.33 32.15
C PRO A 17 8.23 -27.25 33.47
N PRO A 18 9.29 -28.03 33.63
CA PRO A 18 10.08 -28.09 34.87
C PRO A 18 10.52 -26.69 35.26
N ARG A 19 10.33 -26.32 36.52
CA ARG A 19 10.86 -25.08 37.09
C ARG A 19 12.38 -25.13 36.96
N HIS A 20 12.93 -24.32 36.06
CA HIS A 20 14.36 -24.11 36.00
C HIS A 20 14.81 -23.52 37.34
N GLY A 21 15.79 -24.17 37.98
CA GLY A 21 16.36 -23.70 39.23
C GLY A 21 17.02 -22.34 39.09
N PRO A 22 17.29 -21.63 40.21
CA PRO A 22 17.88 -20.29 40.15
C PRO A 22 19.31 -20.40 39.60
N GLY A 23 19.51 -20.00 38.37
CA GLY A 23 20.86 -19.86 37.86
C GLY A 23 21.08 -19.76 36.34
N HIS A 24 20.21 -20.27 35.46
CA HIS A 24 20.49 -20.25 34.03
C HIS A 24 19.20 -20.04 33.20
N GLY A 25 18.48 -18.96 33.43
CA GLY A 25 17.55 -18.46 32.46
C GLY A 25 18.33 -17.69 31.38
N PRO A 26 18.00 -17.83 30.07
CA PRO A 26 18.56 -16.93 29.09
C PRO A 26 18.22 -15.49 29.51
N ALA A 27 19.25 -14.64 29.60
CA ALA A 27 19.09 -13.22 29.94
C ALA A 27 18.20 -12.56 28.87
N TYR A 28 16.92 -12.42 29.14
CA TYR A 28 16.03 -11.58 28.36
C TYR A 28 16.40 -10.12 28.65
N GLY A 29 17.31 -9.58 27.84
CA GLY A 29 17.50 -8.14 27.76
C GLY A 29 16.20 -7.48 27.23
N PRO A 30 15.87 -6.27 27.64
CA PRO A 30 14.67 -5.59 27.17
C PRO A 30 14.76 -5.36 25.65
N GLY A 31 13.98 -6.11 24.88
CA GLY A 31 13.81 -5.88 23.44
C GLY A 31 14.13 -7.02 22.48
N HIS A 32 14.54 -8.21 22.95
CA HIS A 32 14.81 -9.33 22.05
C HIS A 32 13.84 -10.48 22.36
N GLY A 33 12.70 -10.49 21.67
CA GLY A 33 11.98 -11.75 21.45
C GLY A 33 12.91 -12.74 20.73
N PRO A 34 12.63 -14.07 20.71
CA PRO A 34 13.48 -15.05 20.05
C PRO A 34 13.78 -14.57 18.64
N ALA A 35 15.07 -14.27 18.36
CA ALA A 35 15.53 -13.90 17.03
C ALA A 35 15.35 -15.16 16.17
N TYR A 36 14.22 -15.25 15.48
CA TYR A 36 13.99 -16.30 14.51
C TYR A 36 15.03 -16.12 13.40
N GLY A 37 15.92 -17.11 13.25
CA GLY A 37 16.95 -17.07 12.22
C GLY A 37 16.36 -17.08 10.80
N PRO A 38 17.17 -16.77 9.79
CA PRO A 38 16.72 -16.68 8.38
C PRO A 38 16.01 -17.95 7.88
N ALA A 39 16.35 -19.11 8.44
CA ALA A 39 15.66 -20.37 8.12
C ALA A 39 14.21 -20.40 8.59
N HIS A 40 13.92 -19.84 9.75
CA HIS A 40 12.54 -19.75 10.27
C HIS A 40 11.70 -18.78 9.43
N GLU A 41 12.25 -17.61 9.07
CA GLU A 41 11.57 -16.68 8.17
C GLU A 41 11.30 -17.30 6.80
N ALA A 42 12.24 -18.09 6.27
CA ALA A 42 12.05 -18.79 5.01
C ALA A 42 10.92 -19.82 5.11
N ALA A 43 10.86 -20.59 6.18
CA ALA A 43 9.80 -21.57 6.42
C ALA A 43 8.41 -20.91 6.55
N LEU A 44 8.31 -19.78 7.27
CA LEU A 44 7.05 -19.03 7.37
C LEU A 44 6.60 -18.53 5.99
N ARG A 45 7.51 -17.99 5.19
CA ARG A 45 7.22 -17.51 3.83
C ARG A 45 6.74 -18.65 2.92
N GLU A 46 7.37 -19.82 3.03
CA GLU A 46 6.97 -20.99 2.26
C GLU A 46 5.57 -21.49 2.65
N ALA A 47 5.24 -21.48 3.95
CA ALA A 47 3.92 -21.81 4.46
C ALA A 47 2.85 -20.82 3.96
N GLU A 48 3.11 -19.52 4.00
CA GLU A 48 2.22 -18.49 3.46
C GLU A 48 1.99 -18.65 1.95
N ASP A 49 3.05 -18.94 1.19
CA ASP A 49 2.97 -19.18 -0.25
C ASP A 49 2.16 -20.44 -0.56
N ALA A 50 2.31 -21.50 0.23
CA ALA A 50 1.55 -22.74 0.10
C ALA A 50 0.06 -22.50 0.40
N GLU A 51 -0.26 -21.74 1.45
CA GLU A 51 -1.62 -21.35 1.78
C GLU A 51 -2.25 -20.51 0.66
N PHE A 52 -1.52 -19.50 0.15
CA PHE A 52 -1.99 -18.68 -0.97
C PHE A 52 -2.33 -19.53 -2.20
N ARG A 53 -1.48 -20.49 -2.55
CA ARG A 53 -1.72 -21.41 -3.68
C ARG A 53 -2.96 -22.30 -3.51
N ARG A 54 -3.32 -22.63 -2.26
CA ARG A 54 -4.51 -23.45 -1.94
C ARG A 54 -5.82 -22.66 -1.99
N ARG A 55 -5.76 -21.32 -1.94
CA ARG A 55 -6.98 -20.48 -1.99
C ARG A 55 -7.68 -20.63 -3.35
N PRO A 56 -9.01 -20.73 -3.39
CA PRO A 56 -9.78 -20.77 -4.65
C PRO A 56 -9.54 -19.49 -5.45
N LEU A 57 -9.62 -19.59 -6.77
CA LEU A 57 -9.34 -18.49 -7.72
C LEU A 57 -10.14 -17.22 -7.36
N GLY A 58 -11.44 -17.35 -7.06
CA GLY A 58 -12.27 -16.21 -6.70
C GLY A 58 -11.75 -15.43 -5.49
N ARG A 59 -11.23 -16.13 -4.46
CA ARG A 59 -10.68 -15.49 -3.27
C ARG A 59 -9.34 -14.79 -3.55
N ARG A 60 -8.54 -15.31 -4.48
CA ARG A 60 -7.28 -14.67 -4.93
C ARG A 60 -7.54 -13.44 -5.80
N LEU A 61 -8.58 -13.47 -6.62
CA LEU A 61 -8.95 -12.37 -7.51
C LEU A 61 -9.77 -11.29 -6.81
N PHE A 62 -10.39 -11.58 -5.66
CA PHE A 62 -11.27 -10.62 -4.99
C PHE A 62 -10.58 -9.28 -4.70
N ALA A 63 -9.38 -9.30 -4.09
CA ALA A 63 -8.66 -8.08 -3.74
C ALA A 63 -8.22 -7.28 -4.99
N PRO A 64 -7.54 -7.87 -6.00
CA PRO A 64 -7.17 -7.11 -7.20
C PRO A 64 -8.39 -6.60 -7.98
N LEU A 65 -9.47 -7.37 -8.09
CA LEU A 65 -10.68 -6.92 -8.79
C LEU A 65 -11.43 -5.82 -8.03
N ALA A 66 -11.52 -5.93 -6.70
CA ALA A 66 -12.12 -4.88 -5.89
C ALA A 66 -11.32 -3.57 -5.97
N THR A 67 -9.99 -3.67 -5.95
CA THR A 67 -9.11 -2.49 -6.15
C THR A 67 -9.29 -1.90 -7.54
N LEU A 68 -9.31 -2.74 -8.58
CA LEU A 68 -9.53 -2.29 -9.96
C LEU A 68 -10.89 -1.60 -10.13
N ALA A 69 -11.95 -2.18 -9.55
CA ALA A 69 -13.28 -1.57 -9.57
C ALA A 69 -13.31 -0.22 -8.84
N GLY A 70 -12.62 -0.09 -7.69
CA GLY A 70 -12.49 1.18 -6.98
C GLY A 70 -11.73 2.24 -7.79
N VAL A 71 -10.62 1.87 -8.42
CA VAL A 71 -9.85 2.75 -9.30
C VAL A 71 -10.70 3.18 -10.52
N ALA A 72 -11.37 2.22 -11.17
CA ALA A 72 -12.24 2.52 -12.31
C ALA A 72 -13.39 3.46 -11.91
N ALA A 73 -14.01 3.25 -10.75
CA ALA A 73 -15.07 4.13 -10.24
C ALA A 73 -14.53 5.54 -9.94
N ALA A 74 -13.31 5.66 -9.39
CA ALA A 74 -12.68 6.96 -9.16
C ALA A 74 -12.40 7.69 -10.46
N PHE A 75 -11.87 7.00 -11.48
CA PHE A 75 -11.64 7.58 -12.81
C PHE A 75 -12.95 7.95 -13.50
N ALA A 76 -13.99 7.12 -13.39
CA ALA A 76 -15.33 7.42 -13.93
C ALA A 76 -15.92 8.66 -13.25
N TYR A 77 -15.79 8.78 -11.93
CA TYR A 77 -16.25 9.96 -11.19
C TYR A 77 -15.52 11.23 -11.65
N VAL A 78 -14.17 11.20 -11.71
CA VAL A 78 -13.38 12.35 -12.18
C VAL A 78 -13.63 12.64 -13.66
N GLY A 79 -13.91 11.63 -14.48
CA GLY A 79 -14.30 11.81 -15.86
C GLY A 79 -15.68 12.49 -16.02
N ALA A 80 -16.62 12.19 -15.11
CA ALA A 80 -17.97 12.76 -15.13
C ALA A 80 -18.05 14.17 -14.51
N VAL A 81 -17.18 14.47 -13.52
CA VAL A 81 -17.16 15.76 -12.82
C VAL A 81 -15.89 16.50 -13.21
N ASP A 82 -16.02 17.55 -14.02
CA ASP A 82 -14.87 18.29 -14.56
C ASP A 82 -14.12 19.04 -13.44
N PRO A 83 -12.84 18.72 -13.19
CA PRO A 83 -12.02 19.42 -12.21
C PRO A 83 -11.57 20.82 -12.67
N ASN A 84 -11.84 21.21 -13.91
CA ASN A 84 -11.60 22.57 -14.37
C ASN A 84 -12.73 23.53 -14.00
N GLU A 85 -13.92 23.00 -13.67
CA GLU A 85 -15.04 23.80 -13.20
C GLU A 85 -14.86 24.14 -11.71
N PRO A 86 -15.02 25.42 -11.33
CA PRO A 86 -14.87 25.85 -9.95
C PRO A 86 -16.01 25.29 -9.07
N GLY A 87 -15.67 24.91 -7.84
CA GLY A 87 -16.65 24.50 -6.84
C GLY A 87 -16.83 23.00 -6.63
N HIS A 88 -16.40 22.14 -7.57
CA HIS A 88 -16.53 20.68 -7.42
C HIS A 88 -15.40 20.04 -6.61
N TYR A 89 -14.22 20.63 -6.62
CA TYR A 89 -13.06 20.10 -5.89
C TYR A 89 -12.41 21.16 -5.01
N PRO A 90 -11.91 20.79 -3.82
CA PRO A 90 -11.21 21.72 -2.94
C PRO A 90 -9.90 22.20 -3.58
N VAL A 91 -9.61 23.49 -3.45
CA VAL A 91 -8.33 24.06 -3.90
C VAL A 91 -7.21 23.47 -3.04
N CYS A 92 -6.06 23.18 -3.66
CA CYS A 92 -4.88 22.69 -2.94
C CYS A 92 -4.50 23.66 -1.81
N PRO A 93 -4.42 23.21 -0.56
CA PRO A 93 -4.07 24.09 0.57
C PRO A 93 -2.69 24.72 0.40
N LEU A 94 -1.71 23.98 -0.09
CA LEU A 94 -0.36 24.51 -0.31
C LEU A 94 -0.40 25.68 -1.32
N LEU A 95 -1.08 25.52 -2.45
CA LEU A 95 -1.22 26.57 -3.46
C LEU A 95 -1.96 27.78 -2.88
N ARG A 96 -3.02 27.55 -2.07
CA ARG A 96 -3.82 28.62 -1.47
C ARG A 96 -3.04 29.46 -0.46
N PHE A 97 -2.20 28.83 0.37
CA PHE A 97 -1.50 29.52 1.46
C PHE A 97 -0.12 30.03 1.09
N THR A 98 0.57 29.35 0.15
CA THR A 98 1.96 29.69 -0.19
C THR A 98 2.16 30.16 -1.62
N GLY A 99 1.15 30.00 -2.48
CA GLY A 99 1.30 30.26 -3.92
C GLY A 99 2.13 29.19 -4.67
N LEU A 100 2.59 28.14 -3.99
CA LEU A 100 3.44 27.10 -4.58
C LEU A 100 2.61 25.89 -5.04
N TYR A 101 2.94 25.40 -6.22
CA TYR A 101 2.36 24.17 -6.74
C TYR A 101 2.93 22.94 -6.04
N CYS A 102 2.07 22.15 -5.40
CA CYS A 102 2.45 20.83 -4.88
C CYS A 102 2.67 19.83 -6.03
N PRO A 103 3.37 18.71 -5.82
CA PRO A 103 3.58 17.71 -6.89
C PRO A 103 2.28 17.05 -7.37
N GLY A 104 1.20 17.11 -6.59
CA GLY A 104 -0.14 16.61 -6.96
C GLY A 104 -1.05 17.63 -7.66
N CYS A 105 -0.67 18.91 -7.71
CA CYS A 105 -1.47 19.93 -8.37
C CYS A 105 -1.64 19.59 -9.87
N GLY A 106 -2.87 19.67 -10.37
CA GLY A 106 -3.23 19.23 -11.73
C GLY A 106 -3.44 17.72 -11.86
N GLY A 107 -3.25 16.91 -10.80
CA GLY A 107 -3.49 15.47 -10.85
C GLY A 107 -4.93 15.10 -11.25
N LEU A 108 -5.94 15.74 -10.66
CA LEU A 108 -7.34 15.48 -11.05
C LEU A 108 -7.62 15.92 -12.50
N ARG A 109 -7.05 17.03 -12.96
CA ARG A 109 -7.17 17.48 -14.36
C ARG A 109 -6.52 16.48 -15.31
N SER A 110 -5.33 15.95 -14.97
CA SER A 110 -4.69 14.91 -15.76
C SER A 110 -5.49 13.60 -15.76
N ALA A 111 -6.11 13.22 -14.63
CA ALA A 111 -7.00 12.05 -14.59
C ALA A 111 -8.26 12.23 -15.46
N HIS A 112 -8.87 13.41 -15.43
CA HIS A 112 -10.00 13.77 -16.30
C HIS A 112 -9.60 13.68 -17.77
N ALA A 113 -8.48 14.29 -18.15
CA ALA A 113 -7.97 14.24 -19.51
C ALA A 113 -7.66 12.80 -19.96
N VAL A 114 -7.03 11.98 -19.10
CA VAL A 114 -6.82 10.53 -19.38
C VAL A 114 -8.16 9.81 -19.58
N ALA A 115 -9.18 10.08 -18.76
CA ALA A 115 -10.49 9.46 -18.88
C ALA A 115 -11.17 9.79 -20.21
N HIS A 116 -10.86 10.95 -20.82
CA HIS A 116 -11.35 11.39 -22.12
C HIS A 116 -10.39 11.07 -23.28
N GLY A 117 -9.26 10.39 -23.02
CA GLY A 117 -8.28 10.02 -24.04
C GLY A 117 -7.35 11.15 -24.49
N ASP A 118 -7.41 12.31 -23.84
CA ASP A 118 -6.50 13.44 -24.11
C ASP A 118 -5.19 13.29 -23.33
N LEU A 119 -4.24 12.52 -23.89
CA LEU A 119 -2.92 12.32 -23.30
C LEU A 119 -2.07 13.59 -23.30
N ALA A 120 -2.24 14.46 -24.30
CA ALA A 120 -1.47 15.71 -24.39
C ALA A 120 -1.89 16.67 -23.28
N GLY A 121 -3.19 16.88 -23.11
CA GLY A 121 -3.73 17.66 -21.99
C GLY A 121 -3.39 17.06 -20.63
N ALA A 122 -3.43 15.72 -20.50
CA ALA A 122 -3.07 15.03 -19.26
C ALA A 122 -1.61 15.29 -18.87
N LEU A 123 -0.67 15.17 -19.82
CA LEU A 123 0.76 15.44 -19.60
C LEU A 123 1.02 16.92 -19.29
N GLY A 124 0.32 17.82 -19.95
CA GLY A 124 0.37 19.26 -19.68
C GLY A 124 -0.15 19.61 -18.28
N ALA A 125 -1.19 18.94 -17.82
CA ALA A 125 -1.74 19.16 -16.49
C ALA A 125 -0.83 18.62 -15.37
N ASN A 126 -0.33 17.38 -15.49
CA ASN A 126 0.64 16.80 -14.55
C ASN A 126 1.31 15.53 -15.10
N ALA A 127 2.49 15.67 -15.70
CA ALA A 127 3.24 14.56 -16.26
C ALA A 127 3.63 13.51 -15.21
N LEU A 128 3.93 13.91 -13.97
CA LEU A 128 4.27 12.98 -12.89
C LEU A 128 3.07 12.12 -12.50
N ALA A 129 1.86 12.71 -12.46
CA ALA A 129 0.63 11.97 -12.20
C ALA A 129 0.34 10.95 -13.30
N VAL A 130 0.50 11.33 -14.59
CA VAL A 130 0.33 10.41 -15.72
C VAL A 130 1.31 9.24 -15.65
N ALA A 131 2.59 9.50 -15.35
CA ALA A 131 3.57 8.44 -15.10
C ALA A 131 3.15 7.53 -13.94
N GLY A 132 2.64 8.10 -12.85
CA GLY A 132 2.08 7.37 -11.71
C GLY A 132 0.91 6.46 -12.11
N TYR A 133 -0.02 6.95 -12.94
CA TYR A 133 -1.14 6.12 -13.45
C TYR A 133 -0.64 4.96 -14.30
N ALA A 134 0.34 5.18 -15.16
CA ALA A 134 0.94 4.13 -15.98
C ALA A 134 1.63 3.05 -15.11
N VAL A 135 2.40 3.47 -14.11
CA VAL A 135 3.03 2.55 -13.15
C VAL A 135 1.97 1.77 -12.37
N CYS A 136 0.92 2.44 -11.87
CA CYS A 136 -0.18 1.76 -11.17
C CYS A 136 -0.89 0.75 -12.08
N ALA A 137 -1.14 1.06 -13.34
CA ALA A 137 -1.74 0.14 -14.30
C ALA A 137 -0.87 -1.11 -14.52
N VAL A 138 0.45 -0.93 -14.68
CA VAL A 138 1.40 -2.05 -14.82
C VAL A 138 1.41 -2.91 -13.55
N LEU A 139 1.50 -2.30 -12.36
CA LEU A 139 1.50 -3.02 -11.09
C LEU A 139 0.19 -3.79 -10.89
N MET A 140 -0.94 -3.20 -11.28
CA MET A 140 -2.25 -3.85 -11.22
C MET A 140 -2.32 -5.05 -12.18
N ALA A 141 -1.81 -4.91 -13.40
CA ALA A 141 -1.74 -6.01 -14.36
C ALA A 141 -0.84 -7.15 -13.84
N VAL A 142 0.34 -6.82 -13.30
CA VAL A 142 1.25 -7.78 -12.68
C VAL A 142 0.56 -8.49 -11.52
N TRP A 143 -0.11 -7.77 -10.62
CA TRP A 143 -0.83 -8.36 -9.50
C TRP A 143 -1.94 -9.31 -9.94
N LEU A 144 -2.72 -8.92 -10.95
CA LEU A 144 -3.78 -9.74 -11.52
C LEU A 144 -3.22 -11.03 -12.15
N VAL A 145 -2.14 -10.93 -12.93
CA VAL A 145 -1.46 -12.09 -13.53
C VAL A 145 -0.95 -13.05 -12.45
N HIS A 146 -0.32 -12.52 -11.39
CA HIS A 146 0.15 -13.33 -10.26
C HIS A 146 -1.01 -14.02 -9.52
N ALA A 147 -2.13 -13.33 -9.31
CA ALA A 147 -3.32 -13.90 -8.69
C ALA A 147 -3.92 -15.05 -9.52
N VAL A 148 -3.96 -14.91 -10.86
CA VAL A 148 -4.38 -15.97 -11.78
C VAL A 148 -3.42 -17.15 -11.76
N ARG A 149 -2.10 -16.88 -11.83
CA ARG A 149 -1.04 -17.90 -11.86
C ARG A 149 -0.78 -18.57 -10.50
N SER A 150 -1.51 -18.24 -9.46
CA SER A 150 -1.32 -18.76 -8.09
C SER A 150 0.07 -18.45 -7.51
N THR A 151 0.72 -17.40 -7.98
CA THR A 151 2.02 -16.96 -7.48
C THR A 151 1.82 -15.76 -6.55
N PRO A 152 2.30 -15.79 -5.31
CA PRO A 152 2.19 -14.65 -4.41
C PRO A 152 3.01 -13.46 -4.95
N THR A 153 2.42 -12.27 -4.94
CA THR A 153 3.13 -11.05 -5.30
C THR A 153 3.96 -10.56 -4.12
N ARG A 154 5.28 -10.54 -4.27
CA ARG A 154 6.21 -9.99 -3.29
C ARG A 154 6.81 -8.69 -3.84
N LEU A 155 6.06 -7.60 -3.72
CA LEU A 155 6.55 -6.26 -4.09
C LEU A 155 7.34 -5.66 -2.91
N ALA A 156 8.47 -6.28 -2.57
CA ALA A 156 9.42 -5.71 -1.62
C ALA A 156 10.29 -4.68 -2.34
N ALA A 157 9.85 -3.43 -2.41
CA ALA A 157 10.69 -2.36 -2.89
C ALA A 157 11.81 -2.09 -1.89
N ARG A 158 13.06 -2.05 -2.40
CA ARG A 158 14.22 -1.68 -1.59
C ARG A 158 14.03 -0.27 -1.02
N PRO A 159 14.50 0.04 0.19
CA PRO A 159 14.40 1.39 0.76
C PRO A 159 14.88 2.49 -0.19
N ALA A 160 15.92 2.20 -0.99
CA ALA A 160 16.44 3.11 -2.01
C ALA A 160 15.38 3.54 -3.05
N VAL A 161 14.42 2.66 -3.39
CA VAL A 161 13.33 2.99 -4.34
C VAL A 161 12.40 4.05 -3.74
N TRP A 162 12.08 3.94 -2.44
CA TRP A 162 11.24 4.92 -1.75
C TRP A 162 11.92 6.28 -1.67
N TRP A 163 13.23 6.29 -1.37
CA TRP A 163 14.03 7.52 -1.38
C TRP A 163 14.12 8.13 -2.78
N ALA A 164 14.32 7.32 -3.82
CA ALA A 164 14.37 7.78 -5.21
C ALA A 164 13.02 8.39 -5.65
N LEU A 165 11.89 7.75 -5.31
CA LEU A 165 10.56 8.28 -5.60
C LEU A 165 10.30 9.60 -4.86
N GLY A 166 10.68 9.68 -3.58
CA GLY A 166 10.60 10.91 -2.80
C GLY A 166 11.44 12.04 -3.40
N ALA A 167 12.70 11.76 -3.76
CA ALA A 167 13.58 12.72 -4.40
C ALA A 167 13.05 13.18 -5.77
N LEU A 168 12.55 12.27 -6.60
CA LEU A 168 11.93 12.60 -7.89
C LEU A 168 10.72 13.51 -7.72
N THR A 169 9.85 13.18 -6.76
CA THR A 169 8.65 13.97 -6.45
C THR A 169 9.02 15.37 -5.94
N ALA A 170 10.02 15.47 -5.07
CA ALA A 170 10.53 16.74 -4.56
C ALA A 170 11.18 17.57 -5.69
N LEU A 171 11.99 16.95 -6.53
CA LEU A 171 12.63 17.61 -7.68
C LEU A 171 11.58 18.14 -8.65
N PHE A 172 10.56 17.33 -8.98
CA PHE A 172 9.43 17.77 -9.81
C PHE A 172 8.70 18.97 -9.20
N ALA A 173 8.43 18.94 -7.88
CA ALA A 173 7.79 20.04 -7.18
C ALA A 173 8.66 21.32 -7.22
N VAL A 174 9.97 21.21 -7.08
CA VAL A 174 10.88 22.36 -7.19
C VAL A 174 10.90 22.94 -8.60
N ILE A 175 11.13 22.09 -9.61
CA ILE A 175 11.26 22.53 -11.02
C ILE A 175 10.01 23.28 -11.47
N ARG A 176 8.80 22.77 -11.20
CA ARG A 176 7.54 23.40 -11.64
C ARG A 176 7.24 24.75 -10.98
N ASN A 177 7.91 25.07 -9.87
CA ASN A 177 7.79 26.37 -9.19
C ASN A 177 8.88 27.38 -9.61
N LEU A 178 9.81 26.96 -10.48
CA LEU A 178 10.85 27.83 -11.00
C LEU A 178 10.39 28.49 -12.33
N PRO A 179 10.91 29.67 -12.67
CA PRO A 179 10.49 30.38 -13.88
C PRO A 179 10.64 29.58 -15.18
N PHE A 180 11.70 28.77 -15.27
CA PHE A 180 11.93 27.89 -16.44
C PHE A 180 11.09 26.61 -16.42
N GLY A 181 10.47 26.27 -15.31
CA GLY A 181 9.62 25.08 -15.14
C GLY A 181 8.12 25.39 -15.24
N SER A 182 7.75 26.61 -15.56
CA SER A 182 6.33 27.06 -15.62
C SER A 182 5.48 26.26 -16.62
N PHE A 183 6.09 25.64 -17.62
CA PHE A 183 5.40 24.74 -18.57
C PHE A 183 4.93 23.42 -17.93
N LEU A 184 5.41 23.09 -16.71
CA LEU A 184 4.92 21.96 -15.90
C LEU A 184 3.84 22.38 -14.89
N ALA A 185 3.52 23.66 -14.81
CA ALA A 185 2.45 24.16 -13.96
C ALA A 185 1.10 23.92 -14.64
N PRO A 186 0.04 23.46 -13.89
CA PRO A 186 -1.26 23.17 -14.46
C PRO A 186 -2.06 24.42 -14.80
#